data_3607c459099a0672167a2f025328f110
#
_entry.id   3607c459099a0672167a2f025328f110
#
_cell.length_a   1.000
_cell.length_b   1.000
_cell.length_c   1.000
_cell.angle_alpha   90.00
_cell.angle_beta   90.00
_cell.angle_gamma   90.00
#
_symmetry.space_group_name_H-M   'P 1'
#
loop_
_entity.id
_entity.type
_entity.pdbx_description
1 polymer ?
#
loop_
_entity_poly.entity_id
_entity_poly.type
_entity_poly.pdbx_seq_one_letter_code
_entity_poly.pdbx_strand_id
1 'polypeptide(L)'
;MTACPVCGSNNTKIVAPFRYQNPVFTGCSRAVCSDCGMVFASPMPADAALSAYNASYFSTAHGGQPTSPLVLAFSSGIARLRLAFVKHFLDRHQIAVARVLELGPGPGFFARSWLEKSPDSVYSVVETDSSCHESLRALGARLVGASDVVPADLVVMSHVLEHVSDPVAFVRAATRGLRQGGALFIEVPCRDWEHKALDEPHVLFFDKKPMQQLLAGLGFGDIEVSYYGRPVSELRSESWLHAKLMAIRGKLISWGVVAPFSRTAAGLETLSSPLERAMVTPFYAHRESAEPAWWLRAIARKL
;
A
#
# COMPACT_ATOMS: atom_id res chain seq x y z
N MET A 1 13.03 -14.96 22.13
CA MET A 1 11.88 -14.13 21.68
C MET A 1 12.43 -13.01 20.83
N THR A 2 11.79 -12.68 19.73
CA THR A 2 12.24 -11.65 18.79
C THR A 2 11.72 -10.30 19.26
N ALA A 3 12.57 -9.27 19.33
CA ALA A 3 12.14 -7.90 19.64
C ALA A 3 11.14 -7.38 18.59
N CYS A 4 10.23 -6.52 19.02
CA CYS A 4 9.26 -5.89 18.13
C CYS A 4 9.96 -5.01 17.10
N PRO A 5 9.72 -5.19 15.78
CA PRO A 5 10.41 -4.43 14.73
C PRO A 5 10.02 -2.94 14.68
N VAL A 6 8.96 -2.54 15.39
CA VAL A 6 8.49 -1.14 15.44
C VAL A 6 8.98 -0.41 16.68
N CYS A 7 8.77 -0.97 17.87
CA CYS A 7 9.08 -0.25 19.13
C CYS A 7 10.28 -0.83 19.90
N GLY A 8 10.92 -1.89 19.40
CA GLY A 8 12.07 -2.53 20.03
C GLY A 8 11.76 -3.33 21.30
N SER A 9 10.51 -3.40 21.74
CA SER A 9 10.12 -4.09 22.96
C SER A 9 10.34 -5.61 22.86
N ASN A 10 10.83 -6.22 23.94
CA ASN A 10 10.92 -7.67 24.08
C ASN A 10 9.62 -8.30 24.62
N ASN A 11 8.61 -7.51 24.93
CA ASN A 11 7.30 -7.98 25.40
C ASN A 11 6.46 -8.51 24.25
N THR A 12 6.94 -9.59 23.63
CA THR A 12 6.33 -10.23 22.45
C THR A 12 5.91 -11.65 22.78
N LYS A 13 4.82 -12.11 22.17
CA LYS A 13 4.33 -13.49 22.30
C LYS A 13 3.90 -14.06 20.97
N ILE A 14 4.16 -15.35 20.76
CA ILE A 14 3.62 -16.10 19.63
C ILE A 14 2.10 -16.28 19.83
N VAL A 15 1.33 -16.01 18.79
CA VAL A 15 -0.14 -16.09 18.85
C VAL A 15 -0.73 -17.10 17.87
N ALA A 16 -0.02 -17.45 16.80
CA ALA A 16 -0.48 -18.43 15.83
C ALA A 16 0.69 -18.92 14.95
N PRO A 17 0.57 -20.07 14.27
CA PRO A 17 1.44 -20.43 13.15
C PRO A 17 1.35 -19.38 12.04
N PHE A 18 2.45 -19.16 11.33
CA PHE A 18 2.48 -18.35 10.11
C PHE A 18 1.99 -19.21 8.94
N ARG A 19 1.02 -18.73 8.17
CA ARG A 19 0.40 -19.45 7.05
C ARG A 19 1.13 -19.10 5.76
N TYR A 20 1.82 -20.06 5.18
CA TYR A 20 2.67 -19.84 4.00
C TYR A 20 2.68 -21.08 3.08
N GLN A 21 3.09 -20.86 1.84
CA GLN A 21 3.42 -21.88 0.86
C GLN A 21 4.90 -21.81 0.42
N ASN A 22 5.50 -20.62 0.46
CA ASN A 22 6.88 -20.41 0.03
C ASN A 22 7.87 -20.77 1.15
N PRO A 23 8.94 -21.55 0.84
CA PRO A 23 9.95 -21.97 1.83
C PRO A 23 10.68 -20.82 2.55
N VAL A 24 10.70 -19.60 2.01
CA VAL A 24 11.26 -18.39 2.65
C VAL A 24 10.69 -18.16 4.04
N PHE A 25 9.45 -18.58 4.28
CA PHE A 25 8.73 -18.39 5.54
C PHE A 25 8.75 -19.63 6.46
N THR A 26 9.57 -20.63 6.12
CA THR A 26 9.67 -21.87 6.92
C THR A 26 10.12 -21.56 8.35
N GLY A 27 9.39 -22.11 9.33
CA GLY A 27 9.68 -21.92 10.76
C GLY A 27 9.16 -20.60 11.35
N CYS A 28 8.56 -19.73 10.56
CA CYS A 28 7.93 -18.51 11.07
C CYS A 28 6.64 -18.83 11.83
N SER A 29 6.36 -17.99 12.82
CA SER A 29 5.09 -17.90 13.54
C SER A 29 4.62 -16.45 13.55
N ARG A 30 3.35 -16.20 13.80
CA ARG A 30 2.88 -14.85 14.08
C ARG A 30 3.11 -14.49 15.53
N ALA A 31 3.80 -13.40 15.77
CA ALA A 31 4.01 -12.82 17.09
C ALA A 31 3.22 -11.49 17.20
N VAL A 32 2.85 -11.14 18.42
CA VAL A 32 2.26 -9.83 18.76
C VAL A 32 3.11 -9.16 19.83
N CYS A 33 3.35 -7.87 19.67
CA CYS A 33 3.93 -7.02 20.70
C CYS A 33 2.84 -6.53 21.64
N SER A 34 2.96 -6.81 22.94
CA SER A 34 1.98 -6.38 23.96
C SER A 34 2.01 -4.87 24.18
N ASP A 35 3.11 -4.18 23.88
CA ASP A 35 3.26 -2.75 24.15
C ASP A 35 2.66 -1.89 23.03
N CYS A 36 2.94 -2.21 21.75
CA CYS A 36 2.44 -1.42 20.63
C CYS A 36 1.32 -2.09 19.83
N GLY A 37 1.10 -3.38 20.00
CA GLY A 37 0.09 -4.11 19.24
C GLY A 37 0.56 -4.56 17.84
N MET A 38 1.84 -4.35 17.48
CA MET A 38 2.37 -4.80 16.19
C MET A 38 2.31 -6.33 16.10
N VAL A 39 1.75 -6.82 15.00
CA VAL A 39 1.75 -8.25 14.65
C VAL A 39 2.78 -8.47 13.53
N PHE A 40 3.61 -9.51 13.67
CA PHE A 40 4.74 -9.72 12.75
C PHE A 40 5.17 -11.18 12.68
N ALA A 41 5.91 -11.54 11.64
CA ALA A 41 6.54 -12.86 11.50
C ALA A 41 7.71 -13.04 12.51
N SER A 42 7.76 -14.16 13.20
CA SER A 42 8.83 -14.47 14.19
C SER A 42 9.22 -15.96 14.13
N PRO A 43 10.51 -16.30 13.89
CA PRO A 43 11.56 -15.35 13.56
C PRO A 43 11.26 -14.59 12.26
N MET A 44 11.86 -13.41 12.10
CA MET A 44 11.79 -12.68 10.84
C MET A 44 12.59 -13.44 9.77
N PRO A 45 12.09 -13.62 8.53
CA PRO A 45 12.89 -14.19 7.46
C PRO A 45 14.18 -13.40 7.22
N ALA A 46 15.24 -14.08 6.78
CA ALA A 46 16.51 -13.43 6.50
C ALA A 46 16.35 -12.38 5.37
N ASP A 47 16.96 -11.19 5.56
CA ASP A 47 16.84 -10.06 4.63
C ASP A 47 17.16 -10.42 3.18
N ALA A 48 18.23 -11.19 2.95
CA ALA A 48 18.62 -11.59 1.60
C ALA A 48 17.57 -12.49 0.92
N ALA A 49 16.96 -13.42 1.67
CA ALA A 49 15.92 -14.31 1.16
C ALA A 49 14.62 -13.53 0.88
N LEU A 50 14.25 -12.63 1.79
CA LEU A 50 13.06 -11.78 1.63
C LEU A 50 13.21 -10.79 0.47
N SER A 51 14.40 -10.18 0.33
CA SER A 51 14.71 -9.28 -0.78
C SER A 51 14.68 -10.01 -2.13
N ALA A 52 15.25 -11.22 -2.22
CA ALA A 52 15.19 -12.03 -3.43
C ALA A 52 13.75 -12.44 -3.79
N TYR A 53 12.94 -12.79 -2.79
CA TYR A 53 11.52 -13.08 -2.96
C TYR A 53 10.75 -11.85 -3.49
N ASN A 54 10.97 -10.68 -2.89
CA ASN A 54 10.28 -9.44 -3.25
C ASN A 54 10.70 -8.91 -4.63
N ALA A 55 11.93 -9.15 -5.08
CA ALA A 55 12.44 -8.68 -6.38
C ALA A 55 11.68 -9.23 -7.60
N SER A 56 11.04 -10.39 -7.44
CA SER A 56 10.22 -11.01 -8.50
C SER A 56 8.74 -11.09 -8.13
N TYR A 57 8.34 -10.48 -7.01
CA TYR A 57 6.99 -10.66 -6.47
C TYR A 57 5.91 -10.19 -7.42
N PHE A 58 6.07 -9.01 -8.02
CA PHE A 58 5.06 -8.46 -8.93
C PHE A 58 4.88 -9.36 -10.16
N SER A 59 5.96 -9.77 -10.78
CA SER A 59 5.91 -10.63 -11.98
C SER A 59 5.39 -12.03 -11.67
N THR A 60 5.71 -12.60 -10.51
CA THR A 60 5.30 -13.97 -10.13
C THR A 60 3.90 -14.03 -9.52
N ALA A 61 3.57 -13.14 -8.59
CA ALA A 61 2.29 -13.17 -7.86
C ALA A 61 1.16 -12.50 -8.64
N HIS A 62 1.45 -11.49 -9.46
CA HIS A 62 0.46 -10.76 -10.25
C HIS A 62 0.50 -11.08 -11.75
N GLY A 63 1.37 -12.00 -12.18
CA GLY A 63 1.48 -12.39 -13.59
C GLY A 63 2.04 -11.30 -14.50
N GLY A 64 2.78 -10.33 -13.96
CA GLY A 64 3.37 -9.22 -14.69
C GLY A 64 2.40 -8.06 -14.93
N GLN A 65 2.61 -7.31 -16.03
CA GLN A 65 1.80 -6.13 -16.35
C GLN A 65 0.31 -6.49 -16.53
N PRO A 66 -0.60 -5.78 -15.87
CA PRO A 66 -2.02 -6.08 -15.97
C PRO A 66 -2.53 -5.76 -17.39
N THR A 67 -3.09 -6.76 -18.03
CA THR A 67 -3.68 -6.64 -19.38
C THR A 67 -5.21 -6.57 -19.34
N SER A 68 -5.82 -7.05 -18.26
CA SER A 68 -7.27 -7.02 -18.11
C SER A 68 -7.79 -5.58 -17.94
N PRO A 69 -8.74 -5.12 -18.79
CA PRO A 69 -9.36 -3.78 -18.64
C PRO A 69 -9.97 -3.54 -17.25
N LEU A 70 -10.49 -4.58 -16.60
CA LEU A 70 -11.03 -4.50 -15.25
C LEU A 70 -9.93 -4.18 -14.21
N VAL A 71 -8.81 -4.89 -14.28
CA VAL A 71 -7.67 -4.67 -13.35
C VAL A 71 -7.07 -3.29 -13.57
N LEU A 72 -6.90 -2.88 -14.84
CA LEU A 72 -6.40 -1.54 -15.19
C LEU A 72 -7.31 -0.43 -14.63
N ALA A 73 -8.62 -0.57 -14.82
CA ALA A 73 -9.59 0.40 -14.32
C ALA A 73 -9.62 0.44 -12.79
N PHE A 74 -9.59 -0.72 -12.14
CA PHE A 74 -9.53 -0.84 -10.68
C PHE A 74 -8.27 -0.17 -10.13
N SER A 75 -7.09 -0.55 -10.62
CA SER A 75 -5.81 -0.02 -10.14
C SER A 75 -5.71 1.51 -10.38
N SER A 76 -6.17 1.99 -11.55
CA SER A 76 -6.22 3.43 -11.84
C SER A 76 -7.20 4.16 -10.92
N GLY A 77 -8.35 3.55 -10.60
CA GLY A 77 -9.32 4.09 -9.64
C GLY A 77 -8.73 4.24 -8.23
N ILE A 78 -8.09 3.20 -7.73
CA ILE A 78 -7.40 3.22 -6.44
C ILE A 78 -6.30 4.28 -6.42
N ALA A 79 -5.48 4.37 -7.47
CA ALA A 79 -4.41 5.37 -7.55
C ALA A 79 -4.94 6.81 -7.48
N ARG A 80 -6.06 7.10 -8.16
CA ARG A 80 -6.72 8.41 -8.08
C ARG A 80 -7.25 8.72 -6.68
N LEU A 81 -7.79 7.72 -5.97
CA LEU A 81 -8.26 7.89 -4.60
C LEU A 81 -7.10 8.13 -3.62
N ARG A 82 -5.97 7.44 -3.79
CA ARG A 82 -4.74 7.72 -3.05
C ARG A 82 -4.26 9.15 -3.31
N LEU A 83 -4.22 9.55 -4.59
CA LEU A 83 -3.83 10.90 -4.97
C LEU A 83 -4.73 11.96 -4.33
N ALA A 84 -6.05 11.77 -4.35
CA ALA A 84 -6.98 12.70 -3.72
C ALA A 84 -6.73 12.83 -2.21
N PHE A 85 -6.49 11.71 -1.51
CA PHE A 85 -6.13 11.69 -0.09
C PHE A 85 -4.83 12.45 0.18
N VAL A 86 -3.78 12.16 -0.59
CA VAL A 86 -2.48 12.84 -0.46
C VAL A 86 -2.61 14.33 -0.73
N LYS A 87 -3.27 14.73 -1.84
CA LYS A 87 -3.48 16.15 -2.18
C LYS A 87 -4.24 16.89 -1.08
N HIS A 88 -5.29 16.29 -0.51
CA HIS A 88 -6.04 16.91 0.57
C HIS A 88 -5.14 17.25 1.79
N PHE A 89 -4.24 16.36 2.19
CA PHE A 89 -3.27 16.62 3.25
C PHE A 89 -2.29 17.73 2.87
N LEU A 90 -1.71 17.65 1.67
CA LEU A 90 -0.74 18.63 1.17
C LEU A 90 -1.34 20.05 1.14
N ASP A 91 -2.57 20.17 0.62
CA ASP A 91 -3.28 21.45 0.51
C ASP A 91 -3.59 22.02 1.90
N ARG A 92 -4.08 21.19 2.82
CA ARG A 92 -4.40 21.62 4.19
C ARG A 92 -3.17 22.09 4.97
N HIS A 93 -2.02 21.44 4.76
CA HIS A 93 -0.74 21.80 5.41
C HIS A 93 0.12 22.73 4.56
N GLN A 94 -0.38 23.21 3.40
CA GLN A 94 0.32 24.13 2.49
C GLN A 94 1.69 23.61 2.06
N ILE A 95 1.80 22.31 1.78
CA ILE A 95 3.04 21.64 1.36
C ILE A 95 3.14 21.66 -0.16
N ALA A 96 4.00 22.51 -0.70
CA ALA A 96 4.33 22.51 -2.13
C ALA A 96 5.21 21.29 -2.47
N VAL A 97 4.86 20.60 -3.57
CA VAL A 97 5.57 19.40 -4.03
C VAL A 97 5.99 19.58 -5.48
N ALA A 98 7.30 19.65 -5.70
CA ALA A 98 7.95 19.65 -7.00
C ALA A 98 8.69 18.33 -7.28
N ARG A 99 9.05 17.59 -6.21
CA ARG A 99 9.84 16.36 -6.29
C ARG A 99 9.16 15.25 -5.51
N VAL A 100 8.87 14.17 -6.20
CA VAL A 100 8.27 12.97 -5.61
C VAL A 100 9.25 11.81 -5.69
N LEU A 101 9.35 11.04 -4.62
CA LEU A 101 10.00 9.73 -4.59
C LEU A 101 8.95 8.68 -4.24
N GLU A 102 8.70 7.72 -5.13
CA GLU A 102 7.83 6.58 -4.87
C GLU A 102 8.66 5.30 -4.77
N LEU A 103 8.44 4.52 -3.71
CA LEU A 103 9.02 3.22 -3.52
C LEU A 103 8.00 2.15 -3.86
N GLY A 104 8.40 1.17 -4.68
CA GLY A 104 7.55 0.08 -5.13
C GLY A 104 6.35 0.54 -5.96
N PRO A 105 6.53 1.38 -7.01
CA PRO A 105 5.42 1.87 -7.83
C PRO A 105 4.71 0.77 -8.63
N GLY A 106 5.32 -0.41 -8.77
CA GLY A 106 4.85 -1.44 -9.68
C GLY A 106 4.69 -0.90 -11.10
N PRO A 107 3.52 -1.09 -11.76
CA PRO A 107 3.26 -0.56 -13.11
C PRO A 107 3.12 0.97 -13.20
N GLY A 108 3.21 1.69 -12.06
CA GLY A 108 3.21 3.15 -12.03
C GLY A 108 1.81 3.81 -12.07
N PHE A 109 0.79 3.19 -11.51
CA PHE A 109 -0.56 3.78 -11.52
C PHE A 109 -0.65 5.08 -10.73
N PHE A 110 0.03 5.17 -9.57
CA PHE A 110 0.05 6.40 -8.79
C PHE A 110 0.93 7.46 -9.48
N ALA A 111 2.11 7.08 -9.98
CA ALA A 111 2.99 7.95 -10.77
C ALA A 111 2.23 8.58 -11.96
N ARG A 112 1.49 7.78 -12.73
CA ARG A 112 0.65 8.25 -13.82
C ARG A 112 -0.37 9.28 -13.35
N SER A 113 -1.12 8.95 -12.30
CA SER A 113 -2.16 9.84 -11.76
C SER A 113 -1.59 11.15 -11.22
N TRP A 114 -0.37 11.10 -10.66
CA TRP A 114 0.34 12.29 -10.21
C TRP A 114 0.79 13.16 -11.38
N LEU A 115 1.50 12.58 -12.35
CA LEU A 115 2.08 13.29 -13.49
C LEU A 115 0.99 13.88 -14.42
N GLU A 116 -0.18 13.24 -14.54
CA GLU A 116 -1.33 13.82 -15.23
C GLU A 116 -1.82 15.14 -14.60
N LYS A 117 -1.64 15.34 -13.29
CA LYS A 117 -2.06 16.54 -12.54
C LYS A 117 -0.94 17.52 -12.28
N SER A 118 0.29 17.08 -12.33
CA SER A 118 1.49 17.85 -11.99
C SER A 118 2.63 17.43 -12.94
N PRO A 119 2.53 17.74 -14.25
CA PRO A 119 3.45 17.26 -15.28
C PRO A 119 4.87 17.77 -15.11
N ASP A 120 5.06 18.91 -14.46
CA ASP A 120 6.37 19.54 -14.23
C ASP A 120 7.10 18.94 -13.01
N SER A 121 6.50 18.00 -12.28
CA SER A 121 7.12 17.36 -11.13
C SER A 121 8.27 16.44 -11.55
N VAL A 122 9.38 16.52 -10.84
CA VAL A 122 10.45 15.51 -10.91
C VAL A 122 9.98 14.27 -10.15
N TYR A 123 9.68 13.20 -10.89
CA TYR A 123 9.18 11.96 -10.32
C TYR A 123 10.26 10.89 -10.35
N SER A 124 10.74 10.50 -9.17
CA SER A 124 11.76 9.44 -9.00
C SER A 124 11.12 8.19 -8.42
N VAL A 125 11.59 7.02 -8.84
CA VAL A 125 11.05 5.74 -8.39
C VAL A 125 12.15 4.74 -8.04
N VAL A 126 11.94 3.99 -6.98
CA VAL A 126 12.72 2.79 -6.64
C VAL A 126 11.82 1.58 -6.89
N GLU A 127 12.16 0.77 -7.90
CA GLU A 127 11.44 -0.45 -8.25
C GLU A 127 12.42 -1.60 -8.46
N THR A 128 12.20 -2.71 -7.76
CA THR A 128 13.08 -3.88 -7.81
C THR A 128 12.70 -4.87 -8.90
N ASP A 129 11.41 -4.93 -9.29
CA ASP A 129 10.96 -5.78 -10.37
C ASP A 129 11.19 -5.11 -11.73
N SER A 130 12.18 -5.61 -12.48
CA SER A 130 12.57 -5.05 -13.77
C SER A 130 11.47 -5.09 -14.83
N SER A 131 10.46 -5.94 -14.68
CA SER A 131 9.31 -6.01 -15.60
C SER A 131 8.48 -4.71 -15.60
N CYS A 132 8.60 -3.89 -14.57
CA CYS A 132 7.92 -2.60 -14.43
C CYS A 132 8.74 -1.42 -14.99
N HIS A 133 10.03 -1.59 -15.27
CA HIS A 133 10.93 -0.48 -15.60
C HIS A 133 10.57 0.24 -16.90
N GLU A 134 10.15 -0.50 -17.92
CA GLU A 134 9.77 0.09 -19.21
C GLU A 134 8.54 0.99 -19.08
N SER A 135 7.50 0.51 -18.41
CA SER A 135 6.28 1.29 -18.18
C SER A 135 6.56 2.56 -17.35
N LEU A 136 7.44 2.48 -16.37
CA LEU A 136 7.82 3.63 -15.54
C LEU A 136 8.60 4.68 -16.34
N ARG A 137 9.56 4.26 -17.18
CA ARG A 137 10.29 5.17 -18.09
C ARG A 137 9.35 5.83 -19.09
N ALA A 138 8.39 5.08 -19.65
CA ALA A 138 7.39 5.61 -20.57
C ALA A 138 6.48 6.68 -19.92
N LEU A 139 6.34 6.68 -18.59
CA LEU A 139 5.65 7.74 -17.84
C LEU A 139 6.52 8.98 -17.60
N GLY A 140 7.81 8.94 -17.94
CA GLY A 140 8.78 9.98 -17.59
C GLY A 140 9.33 9.88 -16.16
N ALA A 141 9.06 8.78 -15.44
CA ALA A 141 9.62 8.56 -14.12
C ALA A 141 11.10 8.17 -14.19
N ARG A 142 11.92 8.73 -13.28
CA ARG A 142 13.34 8.46 -13.17
C ARG A 142 13.57 7.26 -12.23
N LEU A 143 14.09 6.17 -12.76
CA LEU A 143 14.55 5.04 -11.95
C LEU A 143 15.82 5.41 -11.18
N VAL A 144 15.82 5.17 -9.87
CA VAL A 144 16.95 5.41 -8.97
C VAL A 144 17.25 4.17 -8.13
N GLY A 145 18.46 4.06 -7.62
CA GLY A 145 18.85 2.95 -6.76
C GLY A 145 18.23 3.03 -5.37
N ALA A 146 18.00 1.89 -4.73
CA ALA A 146 17.44 1.83 -3.37
C ALA A 146 18.34 2.48 -2.31
N SER A 147 19.66 2.59 -2.58
CA SER A 147 20.63 3.23 -1.70
C SER A 147 20.78 4.74 -1.96
N ASP A 148 20.23 5.25 -3.06
CA ASP A 148 20.40 6.66 -3.45
C ASP A 148 19.66 7.58 -2.48
N VAL A 149 20.28 8.71 -2.16
CA VAL A 149 19.64 9.80 -1.42
C VAL A 149 19.02 10.76 -2.43
N VAL A 150 17.71 10.61 -2.64
CA VAL A 150 16.98 11.39 -3.63
C VAL A 150 16.28 12.56 -2.94
N PRO A 151 16.56 13.83 -3.33
CA PRO A 151 15.81 14.97 -2.80
C PRO A 151 14.32 14.86 -3.13
N ALA A 152 13.48 14.94 -2.11
CA ALA A 152 12.02 14.82 -2.26
C ALA A 152 11.27 15.82 -1.37
N ASP A 153 10.10 16.23 -1.83
CA ASP A 153 9.11 16.98 -1.06
C ASP A 153 7.97 16.06 -0.59
N LEU A 154 7.77 14.95 -1.30
CA LEU A 154 6.84 13.88 -0.98
C LEU A 154 7.52 12.53 -1.21
N VAL A 155 7.41 11.64 -0.21
CA VAL A 155 7.75 10.21 -0.34
C VAL A 155 6.47 9.39 -0.27
N VAL A 156 6.34 8.41 -1.17
CA VAL A 156 5.15 7.56 -1.31
C VAL A 156 5.54 6.10 -1.22
N MET A 157 4.80 5.32 -0.42
CA MET A 157 4.92 3.87 -0.31
C MET A 157 3.51 3.27 -0.27
N SER A 158 3.16 2.47 -1.26
CA SER A 158 1.87 1.78 -1.27
C SER A 158 2.12 0.28 -1.42
N HIS A 159 1.74 -0.50 -0.42
CA HIS A 159 1.97 -1.95 -0.38
C HIS A 159 3.46 -2.33 -0.51
N VAL A 160 4.30 -1.72 0.32
CA VAL A 160 5.74 -1.96 0.38
C VAL A 160 6.19 -2.31 1.80
N LEU A 161 5.71 -1.52 2.78
CA LEU A 161 6.24 -1.59 4.15
C LEU A 161 5.90 -2.90 4.86
N GLU A 162 4.85 -3.59 4.45
CA GLU A 162 4.47 -4.92 4.97
C GLU A 162 5.41 -6.05 4.56
N HIS A 163 6.29 -5.80 3.59
CA HIS A 163 7.22 -6.78 3.02
C HIS A 163 8.66 -6.66 3.55
N VAL A 164 8.96 -5.69 4.40
CA VAL A 164 10.32 -5.45 4.88
C VAL A 164 10.53 -6.04 6.29
N SER A 165 11.75 -6.49 6.58
CA SER A 165 12.10 -7.06 7.88
C SER A 165 12.30 -6.01 8.97
N ASP A 166 12.84 -4.84 8.63
CA ASP A 166 13.09 -3.70 9.54
C ASP A 166 12.40 -2.44 9.00
N PRO A 167 11.15 -2.16 9.43
CA PRO A 167 10.41 -1.00 8.97
C PRO A 167 11.02 0.33 9.44
N VAL A 168 11.70 0.35 10.59
CA VAL A 168 12.35 1.56 11.12
C VAL A 168 13.53 1.95 10.24
N ALA A 169 14.43 1.02 9.94
CA ALA A 169 15.57 1.25 9.07
C ALA A 169 15.12 1.59 7.64
N PHE A 170 14.10 0.90 7.13
CA PHE A 170 13.57 1.12 5.78
C PHE A 170 12.99 2.52 5.60
N VAL A 171 12.07 2.95 6.48
CA VAL A 171 11.45 4.29 6.39
C VAL A 171 12.51 5.38 6.60
N ARG A 172 13.45 5.19 7.54
CA ARG A 172 14.56 6.12 7.75
C ARG A 172 15.40 6.28 6.49
N ALA A 173 15.75 5.18 5.82
CA ALA A 173 16.52 5.22 4.58
C ALA A 173 15.76 5.91 3.44
N ALA A 174 14.50 5.55 3.24
CA ALA A 174 13.63 6.11 2.20
C ALA A 174 13.40 7.63 2.36
N THR A 175 13.39 8.11 3.60
CA THR A 175 13.12 9.53 3.90
C THR A 175 14.37 10.37 4.16
N ARG A 176 15.60 9.84 3.90
CA ARG A 176 16.85 10.61 4.05
C ARG A 176 16.84 11.89 3.22
N GLY A 177 16.39 11.82 1.97
CA GLY A 177 16.30 12.96 1.05
C GLY A 177 15.01 13.77 1.17
N LEU A 178 14.06 13.37 2.00
CA LEU A 178 12.85 14.15 2.24
C LEU A 178 13.19 15.43 3.01
N ARG A 179 12.78 16.59 2.46
CA ARG A 179 13.05 17.87 3.13
C ARG A 179 12.26 18.01 4.43
N GLN A 180 12.72 18.91 5.31
CA GLN A 180 11.93 19.38 6.45
C GLN A 180 10.63 20.02 5.96
N GLY A 181 9.53 19.72 6.64
CA GLY A 181 8.19 20.12 6.23
C GLY A 181 7.62 19.35 5.03
N GLY A 182 8.38 18.42 4.44
CA GLY A 182 7.89 17.52 3.39
C GLY A 182 6.99 16.42 3.95
N ALA A 183 6.28 15.70 3.09
CA ALA A 183 5.30 14.69 3.48
C ALA A 183 5.76 13.26 3.16
N LEU A 184 5.35 12.31 4.01
CA LEU A 184 5.47 10.87 3.80
C LEU A 184 4.07 10.26 3.77
N PHE A 185 3.73 9.56 2.69
CA PHE A 185 2.50 8.76 2.58
C PHE A 185 2.83 7.28 2.57
N ILE A 186 2.09 6.51 3.38
CA ILE A 186 2.18 5.05 3.46
C ILE A 186 0.76 4.47 3.38
N GLU A 187 0.57 3.48 2.52
CA GLU A 187 -0.62 2.63 2.55
C GLU A 187 -0.19 1.16 2.65
N VAL A 188 -0.77 0.44 3.59
CA VAL A 188 -0.54 -1.00 3.80
C VAL A 188 -1.87 -1.71 4.02
N PRO A 189 -1.95 -3.03 3.77
CA PRO A 189 -3.08 -3.83 4.21
C PRO A 189 -3.23 -3.73 5.73
N CYS A 190 -4.49 -3.67 6.20
CA CYS A 190 -4.78 -3.60 7.62
C CYS A 190 -5.32 -4.94 8.11
N ARG A 191 -4.60 -5.54 9.08
CA ARG A 191 -5.03 -6.78 9.76
C ARG A 191 -5.45 -7.89 8.81
N ASP A 192 -4.76 -8.01 7.68
CA ASP A 192 -5.15 -8.93 6.60
C ASP A 192 -5.04 -10.42 7.00
N TRP A 193 -4.24 -10.76 8.03
CA TRP A 193 -4.24 -12.10 8.62
C TRP A 193 -5.62 -12.55 9.14
N GLU A 194 -6.55 -11.63 9.33
CA GLU A 194 -7.87 -11.94 9.84
C GLU A 194 -8.82 -12.46 8.75
N HIS A 195 -8.55 -12.14 7.49
CA HIS A 195 -9.44 -12.49 6.39
C HIS A 195 -8.76 -13.19 5.20
N LYS A 196 -7.42 -13.13 5.10
CA LYS A 196 -6.67 -13.85 4.06
C LYS A 196 -6.38 -15.29 4.46
N ALA A 197 -6.30 -16.18 3.47
CA ALA A 197 -5.96 -17.58 3.67
C ALA A 197 -4.48 -17.78 4.07
N LEU A 198 -3.59 -16.97 3.50
CA LEU A 198 -2.15 -16.99 3.75
C LEU A 198 -1.71 -15.68 4.39
N ASP A 199 -0.68 -15.74 5.23
CA ASP A 199 -0.01 -14.57 5.80
C ASP A 199 1.02 -14.02 4.82
N GLU A 200 1.74 -14.93 4.10
CA GLU A 200 2.67 -14.51 3.03
C GLU A 200 1.96 -13.68 1.95
N PRO A 201 2.65 -12.74 1.32
CA PRO A 201 4.06 -12.39 1.47
C PRO A 201 4.34 -11.37 2.59
N HIS A 202 3.34 -11.03 3.39
CA HIS A 202 3.46 -9.98 4.39
C HIS A 202 4.13 -10.53 5.66
N VAL A 203 5.16 -9.86 6.13
CA VAL A 203 5.86 -10.17 7.38
C VAL A 203 5.52 -9.19 8.49
N LEU A 204 4.93 -8.05 8.16
CA LEU A 204 4.50 -7.01 9.08
C LEU A 204 3.01 -6.72 8.87
N PHE A 205 2.24 -6.72 9.94
CA PHE A 205 0.79 -6.52 9.91
C PHE A 205 0.42 -5.31 10.76
N PHE A 206 0.29 -4.18 10.08
CA PHE A 206 0.06 -2.90 10.74
C PHE A 206 -1.39 -2.69 11.19
N ASP A 207 -1.52 -1.88 12.23
CA ASP A 207 -2.73 -1.22 12.69
C ASP A 207 -2.39 0.23 13.05
N LYS A 208 -3.35 1.05 13.44
CA LYS A 208 -3.16 2.48 13.74
C LYS A 208 -2.04 2.72 14.75
N LYS A 209 -2.09 2.05 15.91
CA LYS A 209 -1.13 2.29 16.99
C LYS A 209 0.32 2.02 16.60
N PRO A 210 0.70 0.85 16.04
CA PRO A 210 2.08 0.63 15.62
C PRO A 210 2.52 1.55 14.47
N MET A 211 1.63 1.95 13.56
CA MET A 211 1.95 2.90 12.50
C MET A 211 2.24 4.30 13.08
N GLN A 212 1.41 4.78 14.00
CA GLN A 212 1.63 6.05 14.69
C GLN A 212 2.95 6.06 15.47
N GLN A 213 3.25 4.96 16.18
CA GLN A 213 4.51 4.84 16.93
C GLN A 213 5.74 4.82 16.03
N LEU A 214 5.67 4.11 14.88
CA LEU A 214 6.73 4.10 13.89
C LEU A 214 7.03 5.52 13.40
N LEU A 215 6.02 6.26 12.97
CA LEU A 215 6.18 7.60 12.41
C LEU A 215 6.64 8.60 13.46
N ALA A 216 6.06 8.60 14.66
CA ALA A 216 6.47 9.47 15.74
C ALA A 216 7.93 9.20 16.18
N GLY A 217 8.32 7.92 16.28
CA GLY A 217 9.69 7.52 16.60
C GLY A 217 10.75 7.89 15.55
N LEU A 218 10.30 8.19 14.33
CA LEU A 218 11.15 8.67 13.23
C LEU A 218 11.17 10.19 13.07
N GLY A 219 10.50 10.95 13.96
CA GLY A 219 10.50 12.42 13.96
C GLY A 219 9.49 13.03 12.99
N PHE A 220 8.41 12.31 12.68
CA PHE A 220 7.29 12.88 11.93
C PHE A 220 6.25 13.50 12.89
N GLY A 221 5.64 14.60 12.45
CA GLY A 221 4.50 15.25 13.08
C GLY A 221 3.29 15.31 12.16
N ASP A 222 2.21 15.92 12.61
CA ASP A 222 0.93 15.99 11.89
C ASP A 222 0.50 14.60 11.36
N ILE A 223 0.68 13.57 12.21
CA ILE A 223 0.49 12.17 11.83
C ILE A 223 -1.00 11.86 11.75
N GLU A 224 -1.48 11.53 10.57
CA GLU A 224 -2.84 11.05 10.33
C GLU A 224 -2.80 9.59 9.94
N VAL A 225 -3.53 8.74 10.67
CA VAL A 225 -3.66 7.32 10.37
C VAL A 225 -5.12 6.95 10.37
N SER A 226 -5.63 6.53 9.23
CA SER A 226 -7.03 6.21 9.01
C SER A 226 -7.22 4.86 8.33
N TYR A 227 -8.36 4.22 8.61
CA TYR A 227 -8.77 3.01 7.91
C TYR A 227 -9.57 3.40 6.67
N TYR A 228 -9.30 2.70 5.56
CA TYR A 228 -9.98 2.92 4.29
C TYR A 228 -10.45 1.62 3.67
N GLY A 229 -11.59 1.67 3.04
CA GLY A 229 -12.15 0.55 2.32
C GLY A 229 -13.21 -0.21 3.10
N ARG A 230 -13.40 -1.45 2.74
CA ARG A 230 -14.38 -2.36 3.38
C ARG A 230 -13.90 -2.77 4.77
N PRO A 231 -14.78 -2.74 5.79
CA PRO A 231 -14.44 -3.27 7.10
C PRO A 231 -13.96 -4.73 7.07
N VAL A 232 -12.97 -5.04 7.89
CA VAL A 232 -12.45 -6.43 7.99
C VAL A 232 -13.54 -7.40 8.45
N SER A 233 -14.46 -6.95 9.30
CA SER A 233 -15.63 -7.71 9.73
C SER A 233 -16.50 -8.19 8.55
N GLU A 234 -16.68 -7.34 7.54
CA GLU A 234 -17.42 -7.69 6.32
C GLU A 234 -16.61 -8.60 5.37
N LEU A 235 -15.28 -8.44 5.30
CA LEU A 235 -14.42 -9.27 4.46
C LEU A 235 -14.41 -10.73 4.89
N ARG A 236 -14.55 -11.01 6.19
CA ARG A 236 -14.65 -12.36 6.74
C ARG A 236 -15.95 -13.06 6.35
N SER A 237 -17.00 -12.31 6.07
CA SER A 237 -18.34 -12.81 5.79
C SER A 237 -18.69 -12.80 4.30
N GLU A 238 -17.71 -12.73 3.40
CA GLU A 238 -17.97 -12.65 1.97
C GLU A 238 -18.76 -13.85 1.45
N SER A 239 -20.01 -13.60 1.04
CA SER A 239 -20.89 -14.65 0.57
C SER A 239 -20.50 -15.09 -0.86
N TRP A 240 -20.69 -16.39 -1.15
CA TRP A 240 -20.52 -16.94 -2.51
C TRP A 240 -21.34 -16.15 -3.56
N LEU A 241 -22.47 -15.58 -3.14
CA LEU A 241 -23.33 -14.75 -4.00
C LEU A 241 -22.60 -13.47 -4.44
N HIS A 242 -21.88 -12.78 -3.53
CA HIS A 242 -21.08 -11.61 -3.87
C HIS A 242 -19.98 -11.95 -4.89
N ALA A 243 -19.27 -13.06 -4.69
CA ALA A 243 -18.24 -13.52 -5.64
C ALA A 243 -18.82 -13.80 -7.04
N LYS A 244 -20.01 -14.44 -7.13
CA LYS A 244 -20.70 -14.66 -8.40
C LYS A 244 -21.13 -13.35 -9.07
N LEU A 245 -21.69 -12.41 -8.32
CA LEU A 245 -22.09 -11.10 -8.84
C LEU A 245 -20.88 -10.32 -9.37
N MET A 246 -19.75 -10.37 -8.68
CA MET A 246 -18.50 -9.73 -9.15
C MET A 246 -17.96 -10.41 -10.41
N ALA A 247 -18.06 -11.73 -10.53
CA ALA A 247 -17.66 -12.44 -11.74
C ALA A 247 -18.55 -12.08 -12.94
N ILE A 248 -19.87 -11.98 -12.76
CA ILE A 248 -20.82 -11.52 -13.78
C ILE A 248 -20.49 -10.10 -14.20
N ARG A 249 -20.28 -9.20 -13.24
CA ARG A 249 -19.89 -7.82 -13.51
C ARG A 249 -18.60 -7.74 -14.32
N GLY A 250 -17.59 -8.53 -13.96
CA GLY A 250 -16.32 -8.62 -14.72
C GLY A 250 -16.55 -9.02 -16.19
N LYS A 251 -17.44 -9.96 -16.46
CA LYS A 251 -17.83 -10.34 -17.83
C LYS A 251 -18.56 -9.21 -18.57
N LEU A 252 -19.48 -8.52 -17.92
CA LEU A 252 -20.19 -7.37 -18.52
C LEU A 252 -19.22 -6.24 -18.87
N ILE A 253 -18.21 -6.01 -18.07
CA ILE A 253 -17.15 -5.03 -18.36
C ILE A 253 -16.30 -5.51 -19.56
N SER A 254 -15.91 -6.78 -19.60
CA SER A 254 -15.12 -7.32 -20.72
C SER A 254 -15.87 -7.29 -22.05
N TRP A 255 -17.21 -7.33 -22.02
CA TRP A 255 -18.07 -7.19 -23.20
C TRP A 255 -18.39 -5.74 -23.54
N GLY A 256 -17.90 -4.74 -22.77
CA GLY A 256 -18.17 -3.33 -22.99
C GLY A 256 -19.59 -2.88 -22.64
N VAL A 257 -20.39 -3.74 -22.00
CA VAL A 257 -21.76 -3.44 -21.58
C VAL A 257 -21.81 -2.51 -20.38
N VAL A 258 -20.82 -2.62 -19.49
CA VAL A 258 -20.68 -1.79 -18.29
C VAL A 258 -19.33 -1.09 -18.32
N ALA A 259 -19.32 0.25 -18.16
CA ALA A 259 -18.09 1.00 -17.97
C ALA A 259 -17.53 0.71 -16.56
N PRO A 260 -16.25 0.29 -16.43
CA PRO A 260 -15.71 -0.15 -15.16
C PRO A 260 -15.66 0.93 -14.10
N PHE A 261 -15.29 2.16 -14.47
CA PHE A 261 -15.26 3.36 -13.60
C PHE A 261 -15.11 4.61 -14.46
N SER A 262 -15.55 5.75 -13.92
CA SER A 262 -15.23 7.03 -14.55
C SER A 262 -13.73 7.33 -14.49
N ARG A 263 -13.23 8.07 -15.48
CA ARG A 263 -11.82 8.47 -15.58
C ARG A 263 -11.41 9.55 -14.59
N THR A 264 -12.34 10.12 -13.84
CA THR A 264 -12.04 11.15 -12.83
C THR A 264 -12.19 10.61 -11.42
N ALA A 265 -11.45 11.13 -10.44
CA ALA A 265 -11.60 10.75 -9.04
C ALA A 265 -13.03 11.01 -8.53
N ALA A 266 -13.61 12.15 -8.90
CA ALA A 266 -15.02 12.49 -8.68
C ALA A 266 -15.99 11.57 -9.44
N GLY A 267 -15.52 10.91 -10.46
CA GLY A 267 -16.33 10.07 -11.31
C GLY A 267 -16.72 8.71 -10.74
N LEU A 268 -16.22 8.33 -9.57
CA LEU A 268 -16.79 7.22 -8.83
C LEU A 268 -18.21 7.51 -8.36
N GLU A 269 -18.56 8.79 -8.27
CA GLU A 269 -19.91 9.28 -7.96
C GLU A 269 -20.88 9.05 -9.12
N THR A 270 -20.37 8.90 -10.34
CA THR A 270 -21.18 8.69 -11.56
C THR A 270 -21.37 7.22 -11.91
N LEU A 271 -21.04 6.28 -11.03
CA LEU A 271 -21.40 4.87 -11.22
C LEU A 271 -22.91 4.74 -11.39
N SER A 272 -23.30 3.97 -12.39
CA SER A 272 -24.61 3.95 -13.00
C SER A 272 -25.77 3.56 -12.07
N SER A 273 -25.48 2.95 -10.91
CA SER A 273 -26.52 2.60 -9.94
C SER A 273 -25.96 2.53 -8.50
N PRO A 274 -26.82 2.72 -7.47
CA PRO A 274 -26.45 2.48 -6.08
C PRO A 274 -25.96 1.06 -5.82
N LEU A 275 -26.50 0.08 -6.55
CA LEU A 275 -26.07 -1.33 -6.46
C LEU A 275 -24.64 -1.48 -6.95
N GLU A 276 -24.27 -0.85 -8.04
CA GLU A 276 -22.93 -0.90 -8.58
C GLU A 276 -21.92 -0.21 -7.65
N ARG A 277 -22.30 0.93 -7.06
CA ARG A 277 -21.48 1.60 -6.02
C ARG A 277 -21.24 0.70 -4.82
N ALA A 278 -22.23 -0.07 -4.40
CA ALA A 278 -22.12 -0.99 -3.28
C ALA A 278 -21.21 -2.20 -3.58
N MET A 279 -21.11 -2.60 -4.85
CA MET A 279 -20.37 -3.79 -5.30
C MET A 279 -18.95 -3.48 -5.80
N VAL A 280 -18.63 -2.22 -6.08
CA VAL A 280 -17.35 -1.84 -6.68
C VAL A 280 -16.32 -1.53 -5.61
N THR A 281 -15.24 -2.30 -5.57
CA THR A 281 -14.18 -2.16 -4.58
C THR A 281 -13.55 -0.76 -4.51
N PRO A 282 -13.23 -0.06 -5.61
CA PRO A 282 -12.71 1.31 -5.53
C PRO A 282 -13.66 2.29 -4.85
N PHE A 283 -14.98 2.06 -4.93
CA PHE A 283 -15.94 2.87 -4.20
C PHE A 283 -15.78 2.70 -2.67
N TYR A 284 -15.55 1.46 -2.22
CA TYR A 284 -15.26 1.22 -0.81
C TYR A 284 -13.92 1.81 -0.38
N ALA A 285 -12.90 1.80 -1.25
CA ALA A 285 -11.60 2.40 -0.98
C ALA A 285 -11.67 3.93 -0.74
N HIS A 286 -12.72 4.58 -1.22
CA HIS A 286 -12.99 6.00 -0.97
C HIS A 286 -13.53 6.27 0.44
N ARG A 287 -14.05 5.26 1.12
CA ARG A 287 -14.66 5.44 2.44
C ARG A 287 -13.62 5.32 3.53
N GLU A 288 -13.55 6.33 4.38
CA GLU A 288 -12.93 6.21 5.68
C GLU A 288 -13.82 5.34 6.58
N SER A 289 -13.20 4.45 7.34
CA SER A 289 -13.89 3.53 8.24
C SER A 289 -13.54 3.86 9.69
N ALA A 290 -14.51 3.73 10.58
CA ALA A 290 -14.28 3.86 12.02
C ALA A 290 -13.60 2.61 12.60
N GLU A 291 -13.76 1.45 11.97
CA GLU A 291 -13.18 0.16 12.34
C GLU A 291 -12.10 -0.29 11.36
N PRO A 292 -11.24 -1.27 11.72
CA PRO A 292 -10.24 -1.83 10.82
C PRO A 292 -10.86 -2.24 9.49
N ALA A 293 -10.24 -1.78 8.40
CA ALA A 293 -10.74 -1.95 7.05
C ALA A 293 -9.61 -2.45 6.14
N TRP A 294 -9.88 -2.60 4.86
CA TRP A 294 -8.97 -3.22 3.89
C TRP A 294 -7.56 -2.61 3.88
N TRP A 295 -7.50 -1.26 3.98
CA TRP A 295 -6.24 -0.53 4.00
C TRP A 295 -6.11 0.39 5.20
N LEU A 296 -4.89 0.49 5.67
CA LEU A 296 -4.44 1.49 6.61
C LEU A 296 -3.66 2.55 5.82
N ARG A 297 -4.14 3.78 5.82
CA ARG A 297 -3.44 4.94 5.26
C ARG A 297 -2.82 5.75 6.36
N ALA A 298 -1.56 6.08 6.18
CA ALA A 298 -0.83 7.00 7.03
C ALA A 298 -0.23 8.11 6.19
N ILE A 299 -0.32 9.34 6.65
CA ILE A 299 0.38 10.48 6.09
C ILE A 299 0.89 11.35 7.22
N ALA A 300 2.10 11.89 7.04
CA ALA A 300 2.75 12.64 8.09
C ALA A 300 3.73 13.67 7.50
N ARG A 301 4.00 14.74 8.25
CA ARG A 301 4.96 15.78 7.90
C ARG A 301 6.29 15.54 8.63
N LYS A 302 7.41 15.65 7.93
CA LYS A 302 8.75 15.59 8.53
C LYS A 302 9.01 16.87 9.34
N LEU A 303 9.30 16.71 10.63
CA LEU A 303 9.62 17.82 11.54
C LEU A 303 11.05 18.26 11.41
#